data_926ce239b8f7053dfc9c30e669c84a6c
#
_entry.id   926ce239b8f7053dfc9c30e669c84a6c
#
_cell.length_a   1.000
_cell.length_b   1.000
_cell.length_c   1.000
_cell.angle_alpha   90.00
_cell.angle_beta   90.00
_cell.angle_gamma   90.00
#
_symmetry.space_group_name_H-M   'P 1'
#
loop_
_entity.id
_entity.type
_entity.pdbx_description
1 polymer ?
#
loop_
_entity_poly.entity_id
_entity_poly.type
_entity_poly.pdbx_seq_one_letter_code
_entity_poly.pdbx_strand_id
1 'polypeptide(L)'
;MKKFLLIGAAALMVSNSTFAGGILTNTNQNATFLRNPSRNAAIAIDGVYNNPAGIAFLPQGFHLSVSWQAAWQKRVMDVNNQLFGMNADGKGTSREFVGETNAPVIPSVQAAYVINDKWSVSAQF
;
A
#
# COMPACT_ATOMS: atom_id res chain seq x y z
N MET A 1 -17.86 16.61 25.26
CA MET A 1 -16.47 16.25 24.91
C MET A 1 -16.26 14.73 24.84
N LYS A 2 -16.61 13.93 25.86
CA LYS A 2 -16.40 12.47 25.87
C LYS A 2 -17.10 11.72 24.71
N LYS A 3 -18.28 12.18 24.27
CA LYS A 3 -19.04 11.56 23.16
C LYS A 3 -18.34 11.73 21.80
N PHE A 4 -17.69 12.86 21.56
CA PHE A 4 -16.95 13.10 20.31
C PHE A 4 -15.64 12.30 20.27
N LEU A 5 -15.02 12.06 21.43
CA LEU A 5 -13.83 11.23 21.52
C LEU A 5 -14.15 9.75 21.23
N LEU A 6 -15.31 9.27 21.67
CA LEU A 6 -15.81 7.93 21.38
C LEU A 6 -16.16 7.74 19.91
N ILE A 7 -16.75 8.74 19.26
CA ILE A 7 -17.07 8.71 17.83
C ILE A 7 -15.78 8.72 17.01
N GLY A 8 -14.79 9.54 17.39
CA GLY A 8 -13.48 9.55 16.75
C GLY A 8 -12.73 8.22 16.87
N ALA A 9 -12.77 7.60 18.06
CA ALA A 9 -12.16 6.29 18.28
C ALA A 9 -12.88 5.18 17.51
N ALA A 10 -14.21 5.23 17.43
CA ALA A 10 -15.00 4.27 16.62
C ALA A 10 -14.73 4.43 15.13
N ALA A 11 -14.57 5.65 14.62
CA ALA A 11 -14.23 5.91 13.22
C ALA A 11 -12.83 5.36 12.87
N LEU A 12 -11.86 5.45 13.77
CA LEU A 12 -10.54 4.86 13.60
C LEU A 12 -10.55 3.33 13.61
N MET A 13 -11.51 2.71 14.27
CA MET A 13 -11.64 1.25 14.28
C MET A 13 -12.32 0.69 13.01
N VAL A 14 -13.16 1.47 12.36
CA VAL A 14 -13.84 1.05 11.12
C VAL A 14 -12.92 1.11 9.91
N SER A 15 -11.84 1.90 9.97
CA SER A 15 -10.87 2.01 8.86
C SER A 15 -9.96 0.80 8.67
N ASN A 16 -10.03 -0.20 9.56
CA ASN A 16 -9.22 -1.42 9.48
C ASN A 16 -9.90 -2.57 8.72
N SER A 17 -10.83 -2.30 7.85
CA SER A 17 -11.25 -3.30 6.87
C SER A 17 -10.13 -3.47 5.83
N THR A 18 -9.07 -4.14 6.25
CA THR A 18 -8.05 -4.63 5.34
C THR A 18 -8.70 -5.70 4.48
N PHE A 19 -9.05 -5.33 3.27
CA PHE A 19 -9.25 -6.33 2.24
C PHE A 19 -7.88 -6.95 1.98
N ALA A 20 -7.61 -8.06 2.66
CA ALA A 20 -6.46 -8.90 2.39
C ALA A 20 -6.66 -9.58 1.04
N GLY A 21 -6.74 -8.81 -0.01
CA GLY A 21 -6.77 -9.21 -1.41
C GLY A 21 -5.34 -9.35 -1.92
N GLY A 22 -4.72 -10.33 -1.47
CA GLY A 22 -3.64 -10.73 -1.80
C GLY A 22 -2.46 -10.85 -2.48
N ILE A 23 -2.30 -10.81 -3.57
CA ILE A 23 -1.13 -11.15 -4.42
C ILE A 23 -0.09 -10.01 -4.52
N LEU A 24 -0.45 -8.82 -4.16
CA LEU A 24 0.47 -7.68 -4.16
C LEU A 24 1.20 -7.62 -2.82
N THR A 25 2.44 -8.06 -2.81
CA THR A 25 3.35 -7.91 -1.68
C THR A 25 3.81 -6.47 -1.48
N ASN A 26 3.62 -5.62 -2.48
CA ASN A 26 3.93 -4.21 -2.41
C ASN A 26 2.67 -3.40 -2.09
N THR A 27 2.59 -2.94 -0.87
CA THR A 27 1.50 -2.09 -0.39
C THR A 27 1.80 -0.60 -0.55
N ASN A 28 3.06 -0.25 -0.82
CA ASN A 28 3.45 1.14 -1.01
C ASN A 28 3.38 1.54 -2.47
N GLN A 29 2.46 2.42 -2.77
CA GLN A 29 2.16 2.91 -4.11
C GLN A 29 2.95 4.18 -4.46
N ASN A 30 3.92 4.56 -3.64
CA ASN A 30 4.71 5.78 -3.83
C ASN A 30 5.86 5.56 -4.82
N ALA A 31 6.03 6.49 -5.76
CA ALA A 31 7.11 6.45 -6.75
C ALA A 31 8.51 6.49 -6.11
N THR A 32 8.65 7.14 -4.95
CA THR A 32 9.93 7.20 -4.23
C THR A 32 10.32 5.82 -3.70
N PHE A 33 9.37 5.05 -3.20
CA PHE A 33 9.60 3.68 -2.75
C PHE A 33 10.00 2.76 -3.91
N LEU A 34 9.33 2.88 -5.05
CA LEU A 34 9.65 2.08 -6.24
C LEU A 34 11.07 2.34 -6.74
N ARG A 35 11.53 3.59 -6.64
CA ARG A 35 12.89 3.97 -7.02
C ARG A 35 13.94 3.49 -6.03
N ASN A 36 13.62 3.49 -4.74
CA ASN A 36 14.50 3.05 -3.67
C ASN A 36 13.67 2.45 -2.54
N PRO A 37 13.59 1.12 -2.42
CA PRO A 37 12.79 0.45 -1.38
C PRO A 37 13.38 0.56 0.03
N SER A 38 14.63 0.96 0.19
CA SER A 38 15.26 1.19 1.50
C SER A 38 14.79 2.51 2.12
N ARG A 39 13.54 2.56 2.59
CA ARG A 39 12.90 3.79 3.10
C ARG A 39 12.60 3.80 4.60
N ASN A 40 13.02 2.78 5.34
CA ASN A 40 12.70 2.66 6.77
C ASN A 40 13.24 3.81 7.65
N ALA A 41 14.29 4.50 7.19
CA ALA A 41 14.86 5.67 7.86
C ALA A 41 14.60 6.97 7.07
N ALA A 42 13.55 7.02 6.25
CA ALA A 42 13.26 8.19 5.44
C ALA A 42 12.87 9.38 6.32
N ILE A 43 13.55 10.51 6.11
CA ILE A 43 13.19 11.84 6.60
C ILE A 43 12.69 12.63 5.40
N ALA A 44 11.52 12.26 4.90
CA ALA A 44 10.89 12.86 3.73
C ALA A 44 9.38 12.62 3.82
N ILE A 45 8.61 13.20 2.91
CA ILE A 45 7.14 13.09 2.93
C ILE A 45 6.64 11.65 2.83
N ASP A 46 7.36 10.76 2.17
CA ASP A 46 7.04 9.33 2.11
C ASP A 46 7.26 8.60 3.44
N GLY A 47 7.86 9.27 4.43
CA GLY A 47 7.88 8.83 5.82
C GLY A 47 6.49 8.65 6.41
N VAL A 48 5.45 9.29 5.86
CA VAL A 48 4.05 9.07 6.25
C VAL A 48 3.70 7.59 6.29
N TYR A 49 4.24 6.79 5.38
CA TYR A 49 4.06 5.35 5.34
C TYR A 49 5.24 4.58 5.95
N ASN A 50 6.46 4.93 5.56
CA ASN A 50 7.64 4.11 5.84
C ASN A 50 8.25 4.41 7.21
N ASN A 51 8.19 5.67 7.68
CA ASN A 51 8.80 6.13 8.92
C ASN A 51 8.03 7.33 9.48
N PRO A 52 6.87 7.13 10.10
CA PRO A 52 6.08 8.25 10.65
C PRO A 52 6.84 9.14 11.62
N ALA A 53 7.77 8.57 12.38
CA ALA A 53 8.64 9.35 13.27
C ALA A 53 9.56 10.31 12.51
N GLY A 54 9.95 9.97 11.29
CA GLY A 54 10.78 10.82 10.42
C GLY A 54 10.08 12.10 9.98
N ILE A 55 8.74 12.13 9.99
CA ILE A 55 7.95 13.32 9.64
C ILE A 55 8.20 14.46 10.61
N ALA A 56 8.45 14.19 11.89
CA ALA A 56 8.74 15.21 12.89
C ALA A 56 10.04 15.99 12.61
N PHE A 57 10.93 15.46 11.80
CA PHE A 57 12.18 16.11 11.40
C PHE A 57 12.08 16.93 10.11
N LEU A 58 10.92 16.96 9.50
CA LEU A 58 10.67 17.85 8.37
C LEU A 58 10.54 19.31 8.86
N PRO A 59 10.81 20.29 8.00
CA PRO A 59 10.54 21.68 8.31
C PRO A 59 9.09 21.90 8.74
N GLN A 60 8.85 22.86 9.62
CA GLN A 60 7.49 23.22 10.03
C GLN A 60 6.67 23.68 8.83
N GLY A 61 5.40 23.29 8.77
CA GLY A 61 4.49 23.65 7.72
C GLY A 61 3.84 22.47 7.02
N PHE A 62 3.24 22.73 5.88
CA PHE A 62 2.50 21.76 5.10
C PHE A 62 3.39 21.11 4.01
N HIS A 63 3.34 19.80 3.94
CA HIS A 63 4.04 18.99 2.95
C HIS A 63 3.03 18.15 2.19
N LEU A 64 3.14 18.11 0.86
CA LEU A 64 2.28 17.34 -0.01
C LEU A 64 3.11 16.60 -1.06
N SER A 65 2.81 15.35 -1.26
CA SER A 65 3.34 14.55 -2.38
C SER A 65 2.18 13.88 -3.11
N VAL A 66 2.18 14.02 -4.41
CA VAL A 66 1.24 13.34 -5.30
C VAL A 66 2.05 12.55 -6.31
N SER A 67 1.76 11.28 -6.45
CA SER A 67 2.37 10.43 -7.45
C SER A 67 1.33 9.48 -8.04
N TRP A 68 1.62 8.97 -9.22
CA TRP A 68 0.86 7.88 -9.81
C TRP A 68 1.82 6.87 -10.42
N GLN A 69 1.34 5.67 -10.54
CA GLN A 69 2.03 4.61 -11.26
C GLN A 69 1.04 3.87 -12.17
N ALA A 70 1.58 3.25 -13.20
CA ALA A 70 0.85 2.37 -14.07
C ALA A 70 1.47 0.97 -13.98
N ALA A 71 0.65 -0.06 -13.83
CA ALA A 71 1.10 -1.43 -13.70
C ALA A 71 0.39 -2.33 -14.69
N TRP A 72 1.18 -3.05 -15.45
CA TRP A 72 0.73 -4.16 -16.30
C TRP A 72 1.46 -5.41 -15.84
N GLN A 73 0.72 -6.40 -15.42
CA GLN A 73 1.30 -7.62 -14.90
C GLN A 73 0.63 -8.82 -15.55
N LYS A 74 1.45 -9.73 -16.05
CA LYS A 74 1.03 -11.07 -16.43
C LYS A 74 1.70 -12.05 -15.49
N ARG A 75 0.90 -12.88 -14.85
CA ARG A 75 1.37 -13.93 -13.95
C ARG A 75 0.93 -15.27 -14.49
N VAL A 76 1.89 -16.14 -14.71
CA VAL A 76 1.67 -17.52 -15.11
C VAL A 76 1.97 -18.40 -13.91
N MET A 77 1.05 -19.26 -13.56
CA MET A 77 1.18 -20.23 -12.47
C MET A 77 0.98 -21.62 -13.03
N ASP A 78 2.05 -22.41 -13.00
CA ASP A 78 1.99 -23.84 -13.32
C ASP A 78 1.67 -24.62 -12.05
N VAL A 79 0.50 -25.20 -12.02
CA VAL A 79 0.05 -26.03 -10.90
C VAL A 79 0.20 -27.48 -11.27
N ASN A 80 1.08 -28.17 -10.54
CA ASN A 80 1.26 -29.61 -10.66
C ASN A 80 0.67 -30.29 -9.42
N ASN A 81 -0.65 -30.40 -9.40
CA ASN A 81 -1.38 -31.01 -8.29
C ASN A 81 -2.59 -31.76 -8.85
N GLN A 82 -2.79 -32.98 -8.37
CA GLN A 82 -3.84 -33.87 -8.83
C GLN A 82 -5.27 -33.29 -8.66
N LEU A 83 -5.48 -32.42 -7.67
CA LEU A 83 -6.79 -31.79 -7.42
C LEU A 83 -7.06 -30.60 -8.34
N PHE A 84 -6.03 -29.84 -8.72
CA PHE A 84 -6.16 -28.57 -9.44
C PHE A 84 -5.52 -28.58 -10.84
N GLY A 85 -4.66 -29.55 -11.11
CA GLY A 85 -3.88 -29.67 -12.33
C GLY A 85 -4.44 -30.64 -13.35
N MET A 86 -5.62 -31.25 -13.11
CA MET A 86 -6.19 -32.18 -14.09
C MET A 86 -6.63 -31.45 -15.34
N ASN A 87 -6.12 -31.90 -16.49
CA ASN A 87 -6.61 -31.45 -17.78
C ASN A 87 -8.07 -31.90 -18.00
N ALA A 88 -8.77 -31.25 -18.95
CA ALA A 88 -10.15 -31.57 -19.24
C ALA A 88 -10.38 -33.04 -19.71
N ASP A 89 -9.33 -33.69 -20.18
CA ASP A 89 -9.29 -35.11 -20.56
C ASP A 89 -8.93 -36.07 -19.40
N GLY A 90 -8.68 -35.53 -18.23
CA GLY A 90 -8.30 -36.28 -17.03
C GLY A 90 -6.91 -36.92 -17.07
N LYS A 91 -6.08 -36.57 -18.05
CA LYS A 91 -4.77 -37.17 -18.31
C LYS A 91 -3.63 -36.23 -17.99
N GLY A 92 -3.51 -35.57 -17.04
CA GLY A 92 -2.38 -34.73 -16.67
C GLY A 92 -2.53 -34.17 -15.29
N THR A 93 -1.41 -33.88 -14.68
CA THR A 93 -1.35 -33.29 -13.33
C THR A 93 -0.89 -31.84 -13.36
N SER A 94 -0.52 -31.33 -14.53
CA SER A 94 -0.03 -29.97 -14.71
C SER A 94 -1.06 -29.10 -15.44
N ARG A 95 -1.36 -27.94 -14.88
CA ARG A 95 -2.25 -26.96 -15.48
C ARG A 95 -1.69 -25.55 -15.31
N GLU A 96 -1.67 -24.82 -16.41
CA GLU A 96 -1.28 -23.41 -16.40
C GLU A 96 -2.50 -22.53 -16.12
N PHE A 97 -2.35 -21.61 -15.16
CA PHE A 97 -3.30 -20.54 -14.89
C PHE A 97 -2.65 -19.20 -15.20
N VAL A 98 -3.27 -18.44 -16.05
CA VAL A 98 -2.78 -17.12 -16.46
C VAL A 98 -3.65 -16.05 -15.85
N GLY A 99 -3.05 -15.20 -15.02
CA GLY A 99 -3.67 -14.00 -14.46
C GLY A 99 -3.08 -12.76 -15.13
N GLU A 100 -3.92 -11.91 -15.64
CA GLU A 100 -3.53 -10.63 -16.23
C GLU A 100 -4.13 -9.49 -15.40
N THR A 101 -3.28 -8.55 -15.01
CA THR A 101 -3.69 -7.34 -14.29
C THR A 101 -3.29 -6.12 -15.09
N ASN A 102 -4.26 -5.25 -15.31
CA ASN A 102 -4.05 -3.97 -15.96
C ASN A 102 -4.58 -2.86 -15.05
N ALA A 103 -3.66 -2.11 -14.47
CA ALA A 103 -3.95 -0.97 -13.63
C ALA A 103 -3.24 0.27 -14.19
N PRO A 104 -3.87 0.99 -15.13
CA PRO A 104 -3.22 2.09 -15.84
C PRO A 104 -2.96 3.30 -14.94
N VAL A 105 -3.73 3.45 -13.87
CA VAL A 105 -3.56 4.56 -12.91
C VAL A 105 -3.73 4.03 -11.49
N ILE A 106 -2.66 4.09 -10.73
CA ILE A 106 -2.65 3.82 -9.29
C ILE A 106 -2.17 5.10 -8.61
N PRO A 107 -3.07 5.92 -8.07
CA PRO A 107 -2.70 7.18 -7.44
C PRO A 107 -2.12 6.95 -6.05
N SER A 108 -1.26 7.84 -5.61
CA SER A 108 -0.80 7.94 -4.24
C SER A 108 -0.69 9.40 -3.83
N VAL A 109 -1.33 9.73 -2.74
CA VAL A 109 -1.31 11.08 -2.15
C VAL A 109 -0.83 10.97 -0.71
N GLN A 110 0.20 11.72 -0.40
CA GLN A 110 0.75 11.80 0.95
C GLN A 110 0.76 13.25 1.39
N ALA A 111 0.20 13.50 2.56
CA ALA A 111 0.15 14.84 3.15
C ALA A 111 0.66 14.78 4.58
N ALA A 112 1.41 15.80 5.00
CA ALA A 112 1.86 15.97 6.36
C ALA A 112 1.83 17.44 6.74
N TYR A 113 1.53 17.71 8.00
CA TYR A 113 1.63 19.02 8.59
C TYR A 113 2.45 18.95 9.87
N VAL A 114 3.60 19.59 9.87
CA VAL A 114 4.49 19.70 11.02
C VAL A 114 4.12 20.97 11.79
N ILE A 115 3.52 20.79 12.96
CA ILE A 115 3.04 21.88 13.81
C ILE A 115 4.21 22.50 14.58
N ASN A 116 5.04 21.66 15.17
CA ASN A 116 6.23 22.03 15.92
C ASN A 116 7.12 20.79 16.13
N ASP A 117 8.20 20.94 16.87
CA ASP A 117 9.20 19.89 17.11
C ASP A 117 8.68 18.66 17.87
N LYS A 118 7.42 18.69 18.35
CA LYS A 118 6.80 17.62 19.14
C LYS A 118 5.56 17.03 18.46
N TRP A 119 4.93 17.78 17.56
CA TRP A 119 3.65 17.40 16.98
C TRP A 119 3.66 17.53 15.47
N SER A 120 3.35 16.45 14.82
CA SER A 120 3.05 16.40 13.39
C SER A 120 1.82 15.53 13.14
N VAL A 121 1.10 15.83 12.08
CA VAL A 121 -0.05 15.05 11.62
C VAL A 121 0.18 14.67 10.16
N SER A 122 -0.09 13.43 9.81
CA SER A 122 0.09 12.97 8.44
C SER A 122 -0.99 11.97 8.02
N ALA A 123 -1.23 11.91 6.72
CA ALA A 123 -2.17 10.99 6.10
C ALA A 123 -1.68 10.54 4.72
N GLN A 124 -2.06 9.33 4.33
CA GLN A 124 -1.83 8.76 3.00
C GLN A 124 -3.11 8.13 2.46
N PHE A 125 -3.32 8.28 1.15
CA PHE A 125 -4.38 7.66 0.35
C PHE A 125 -3.79 6.97 -0.86
#